data_eff294146fe2f459f395030f648d76d9
#
_entry.id   eff294146fe2f459f395030f648d76d9
#
_cell.length_a   1.000
_cell.length_b   1.000
_cell.length_c   1.000
_cell.angle_alpha   90.00
_cell.angle_beta   90.00
_cell.angle_gamma   90.00
#
_symmetry.space_group_name_H-M   'P 1'
#
loop_
_entity.id
_entity.type
_entity.pdbx_description
1 polymer ?
#
loop_
_entity_poly.entity_id
_entity_poly.type
_entity_poly.pdbx_seq_one_letter_code
_entity_poly.pdbx_strand_id
1 'polypeptide(L)'
;ATVPCSEAPGSSVKPVLCLHSAARAGKWSLGSGAEQQRLSPGPPVPSLTCLPSARMATITCTRFTEEYQLFEELGKGAFSVVRRCVKVLAGQEYAAKIINTKKLSARDHQKLEREARICRLLKHPNIVRLHDSISEEGHHYLIFDLVTGGELFEDIVAREYYSEADASHCIQQILEAVLHCHQMGVVHRDLKPENLLLASKLKGAAVKLADFGLAIEVEGEQQAWFGVILYILLVGYPPFWDEDQHRLYQQIKAGAYDFPSPEWDTVTPEAKDLINKMLTINPSKRITAAEALKHPWISHRSTVASCMHRQETVDCLKKFNARRKLKGAILTTMLATRNFSGGKSGGNKKSDGVKKRKSSSSVQLMCGNRKL
;
A
#
# COMPACT_ATOMS: atom_id res chain seq x y z
N ALA A 1 -60.70 8.02 2.89
CA ALA A 1 -60.55 8.91 4.04
C ALA A 1 -59.18 9.58 3.92
N THR A 2 -59.22 10.79 3.45
CA THR A 2 -58.14 11.79 3.31
C THR A 2 -57.93 12.46 4.66
N VAL A 3 -56.68 12.68 5.06
CA VAL A 3 -56.29 13.70 6.03
C VAL A 3 -54.90 14.28 5.64
N PRO A 4 -54.71 15.60 5.79
CA PRO A 4 -53.74 16.35 4.98
C PRO A 4 -52.41 16.69 5.64
N CYS A 5 -51.51 17.23 4.82
CA CYS A 5 -50.26 17.92 5.14
C CYS A 5 -50.36 19.00 6.23
N SER A 6 -49.28 19.17 6.97
CA SER A 6 -48.96 20.44 7.62
C SER A 6 -47.53 20.85 7.28
N GLU A 7 -47.43 22.05 6.71
CA GLU A 7 -46.22 22.75 6.30
C GLU A 7 -45.51 23.45 7.47
N ALA A 8 -44.18 23.56 7.29
CA ALA A 8 -43.26 24.66 7.43
C ALA A 8 -42.81 25.13 8.86
N PRO A 9 -41.74 25.97 9.02
CA PRO A 9 -41.06 26.80 8.02
C PRO A 9 -39.53 26.79 8.04
N GLY A 10 -38.96 27.34 6.98
CA GLY A 10 -37.54 27.45 6.66
C GLY A 10 -36.75 28.46 7.50
N SER A 11 -35.44 28.26 7.44
CA SER A 11 -34.46 29.31 7.68
C SER A 11 -33.39 29.33 6.58
N SER A 12 -33.38 30.43 5.87
CA SER A 12 -32.45 30.89 4.87
C SER A 12 -31.13 31.27 5.50
N VAL A 13 -30.01 30.71 5.01
CA VAL A 13 -28.68 31.30 5.22
C VAL A 13 -28.01 31.49 3.87
N LYS A 14 -27.72 32.74 3.56
CA LYS A 14 -27.09 33.21 2.32
C LYS A 14 -25.59 32.88 2.32
N PRO A 15 -24.97 32.73 1.11
CA PRO A 15 -23.53 32.53 1.00
C PRO A 15 -22.79 33.89 1.06
N VAL A 16 -21.66 33.86 1.77
CA VAL A 16 -20.72 34.99 1.80
C VAL A 16 -19.71 34.82 0.67
N LEU A 17 -19.74 35.75 -0.29
CA LEU A 17 -18.68 35.99 -1.28
C LEU A 17 -17.44 36.50 -0.54
N CYS A 18 -16.26 35.99 -0.87
CA CYS A 18 -15.00 36.66 -0.59
C CYS A 18 -14.23 36.87 -1.89
N LEU A 19 -13.86 38.13 -2.08
CA LEU A 19 -13.36 38.76 -3.30
C LEU A 19 -11.89 38.44 -3.59
N HIS A 20 -11.58 38.43 -4.87
CA HIS A 20 -10.25 38.43 -5.50
C HIS A 20 -9.39 39.62 -5.07
N SER A 21 -8.10 39.38 -4.92
CA SER A 21 -7.09 40.44 -5.08
C SER A 21 -5.97 39.94 -5.99
N ALA A 22 -5.86 40.60 -7.13
CA ALA A 22 -4.81 40.45 -8.12
C ALA A 22 -3.59 41.29 -7.70
N ALA A 23 -2.39 40.74 -7.78
CA ALA A 23 -1.15 41.48 -7.66
C ALA A 23 -0.38 41.42 -8.99
N ARG A 24 -0.12 42.59 -9.51
CA ARG A 24 0.57 42.91 -10.78
C ARG A 24 2.06 42.64 -10.69
N ALA A 25 2.63 42.15 -11.76
CA ALA A 25 4.05 42.14 -12.05
C ALA A 25 4.55 43.58 -12.35
N GLY A 26 5.63 44.01 -11.74
CA GLY A 26 6.38 45.22 -12.03
C GLY A 26 7.84 44.92 -12.27
N LYS A 27 8.31 45.08 -13.52
CA LYS A 27 9.71 45.16 -13.91
C LYS A 27 10.33 46.46 -13.39
N TRP A 28 11.54 46.41 -12.83
CA TRP A 28 12.41 47.55 -12.70
C TRP A 28 13.82 47.25 -13.21
N SER A 29 14.32 48.19 -14.02
CA SER A 29 15.59 48.17 -14.71
C SER A 29 16.72 48.75 -13.85
N LEU A 30 17.93 48.33 -14.20
CA LEU A 30 19.22 48.86 -13.69
C LEU A 30 19.41 50.37 -13.92
N GLY A 31 19.90 51.05 -12.89
CA GLY A 31 20.43 52.40 -13.00
C GLY A 31 21.69 52.50 -12.09
N SER A 32 22.82 52.79 -12.71
CA SER A 32 24.11 53.04 -12.13
C SER A 32 24.19 54.48 -11.60
N GLY A 33 24.77 54.69 -10.37
CA GLY A 33 25.08 56.03 -9.91
C GLY A 33 25.85 55.95 -8.57
N ALA A 34 27.15 56.18 -8.62
CA ALA A 34 28.02 56.30 -7.47
C ALA A 34 27.93 57.67 -6.83
N GLU A 35 27.71 57.76 -5.52
CA GLU A 35 27.99 58.96 -4.76
C GLU A 35 28.45 58.62 -3.32
N GLN A 36 29.69 59.00 -3.04
CA GLN A 36 30.32 58.83 -1.73
C GLN A 36 29.83 59.93 -0.78
N GLN A 37 29.13 59.58 0.29
CA GLN A 37 28.92 60.49 1.42
C GLN A 37 29.59 59.90 2.70
N ARG A 38 30.42 60.74 3.27
CA ARG A 38 31.13 60.51 4.56
C ARG A 38 30.11 60.48 5.70
N LEU A 39 30.13 59.43 6.52
CA LEU A 39 29.36 59.33 7.75
C LEU A 39 30.29 59.54 8.97
N SER A 40 29.88 60.44 9.86
CA SER A 40 30.46 60.73 11.16
C SER A 40 30.27 59.56 12.15
N PRO A 41 31.13 59.41 13.20
CA PRO A 41 31.04 58.29 14.13
C PRO A 41 29.84 58.42 15.09
N GLY A 42 29.04 57.40 15.13
CA GLY A 42 27.90 57.24 16.06
C GLY A 42 28.34 56.71 17.44
N PRO A 43 27.47 56.77 18.46
CA PRO A 43 27.78 56.46 19.84
C PRO A 43 28.06 54.97 20.10
N PRO A 44 28.75 54.63 21.22
CA PRO A 44 29.21 53.25 21.49
C PRO A 44 28.05 52.30 21.77
N VAL A 45 28.10 51.13 21.11
CA VAL A 45 27.19 50.01 21.35
C VAL A 45 27.43 49.38 22.72
N PRO A 46 26.38 49.06 23.48
CA PRO A 46 26.53 48.35 24.74
C PRO A 46 26.95 46.89 24.51
N SER A 47 27.90 46.42 25.32
CA SER A 47 28.44 45.08 25.30
C SER A 47 27.35 44.04 25.47
N LEU A 48 27.29 43.11 24.51
CA LEU A 48 26.45 41.89 24.59
C LEU A 48 26.93 41.02 25.75
N THR A 49 26.17 41.02 26.83
CA THR A 49 26.24 40.00 27.89
C THR A 49 25.94 38.64 27.29
N CYS A 50 26.81 37.66 27.55
CA CYS A 50 26.66 36.26 27.18
C CYS A 50 25.28 35.74 27.53
N LEU A 51 24.51 35.38 26.50
CA LEU A 51 23.34 34.54 26.67
C LEU A 51 23.78 33.13 27.12
N PRO A 52 23.06 32.49 28.06
CA PRO A 52 23.40 31.15 28.51
C PRO A 52 23.26 30.18 27.33
N SER A 53 24.31 29.39 27.13
CA SER A 53 24.41 28.31 26.17
C SER A 53 23.09 27.52 26.13
N ALA A 54 22.42 27.55 24.99
CA ALA A 54 21.28 26.68 24.73
C ALA A 54 21.73 25.22 24.98
N ARG A 55 21.17 24.60 26.02
CA ARG A 55 21.33 23.17 26.25
C ARG A 55 20.94 22.47 24.94
N MET A 56 21.92 21.89 24.27
CA MET A 56 21.66 20.89 23.25
C MET A 56 20.77 19.85 23.91
N ALA A 57 19.52 19.76 23.42
CA ALA A 57 18.65 18.67 23.78
C ALA A 57 19.39 17.39 23.33
N THR A 58 19.92 16.67 24.29
CA THR A 58 20.43 15.32 24.07
C THR A 58 19.25 14.55 23.55
N ILE A 59 19.28 14.18 22.27
CA ILE A 59 18.33 13.22 21.69
C ILE A 59 18.66 11.92 22.40
N THR A 60 17.97 11.65 23.51
CA THR A 60 18.00 10.35 24.17
C THR A 60 17.38 9.38 23.17
N CYS A 61 18.23 8.51 22.63
CA CYS A 61 17.77 7.38 21.83
C CYS A 61 16.96 6.48 22.77
N THR A 62 15.63 6.66 22.77
CA THR A 62 14.72 5.87 23.60
C THR A 62 14.77 4.42 23.14
N ARG A 63 14.93 3.50 24.08
CA ARG A 63 14.92 2.06 23.79
C ARG A 63 13.50 1.62 23.55
N PHE A 64 13.31 0.74 22.55
CA PHE A 64 12.00 0.18 22.25
C PHE A 64 11.31 -0.41 23.48
N THR A 65 12.04 -1.14 24.33
CA THR A 65 11.54 -1.77 25.56
C THR A 65 11.16 -0.80 26.67
N GLU A 66 11.59 0.46 26.59
CA GLU A 66 11.17 1.51 27.53
C GLU A 66 9.81 2.11 27.13
N GLU A 67 9.50 2.13 25.82
CA GLU A 67 8.26 2.72 25.31
C GLU A 67 7.17 1.69 25.00
N TYR A 68 7.55 0.45 24.63
CA TYR A 68 6.61 -0.57 24.14
C TYR A 68 6.78 -1.91 24.83
N GLN A 69 5.67 -2.51 25.22
CA GLN A 69 5.61 -3.89 25.71
C GLN A 69 5.15 -4.82 24.59
N LEU A 70 5.87 -5.94 24.36
CA LEU A 70 5.55 -6.94 23.34
C LEU A 70 4.59 -8.00 23.85
N PHE A 71 3.69 -8.45 22.96
CA PHE A 71 2.73 -9.52 23.19
C PHE A 71 2.87 -10.63 22.13
N GLU A 72 1.77 -11.24 21.70
CA GLU A 72 1.73 -12.38 20.78
C GLU A 72 2.30 -12.07 19.39
N GLU A 73 2.75 -13.11 18.70
CA GLU A 73 3.20 -13.07 17.31
C GLU A 73 1.99 -12.99 16.38
N LEU A 74 2.00 -12.01 15.46
CA LEU A 74 0.99 -11.81 14.43
C LEU A 74 1.42 -12.37 13.07
N GLY A 75 2.73 -12.46 12.82
CA GLY A 75 3.26 -12.96 11.57
C GLY A 75 4.77 -13.08 11.59
N LYS A 76 5.32 -13.86 10.66
CA LYS A 76 6.75 -14.14 10.56
C LYS A 76 7.23 -14.04 9.11
N GLY A 77 8.28 -13.25 8.88
CA GLY A 77 9.01 -13.15 7.62
C GLY A 77 10.40 -13.83 7.72
N ALA A 78 11.16 -13.79 6.63
CA ALA A 78 12.48 -14.39 6.55
C ALA A 78 13.49 -13.82 7.57
N PHE A 79 13.45 -12.53 7.82
CA PHE A 79 14.36 -11.82 8.75
C PHE A 79 13.61 -10.94 9.74
N SER A 80 12.29 -11.06 9.80
CA SER A 80 11.42 -10.23 10.63
C SER A 80 10.33 -11.04 11.31
N VAL A 81 9.88 -10.55 12.45
CA VAL A 81 8.70 -11.05 13.16
C VAL A 81 7.79 -9.85 13.43
N VAL A 82 6.49 -10.01 13.21
CA VAL A 82 5.50 -8.99 13.57
C VAL A 82 4.81 -9.45 14.85
N ARG A 83 4.79 -8.57 15.86
CA ARG A 83 4.14 -8.84 17.15
C ARG A 83 3.20 -7.70 17.52
N ARG A 84 2.12 -8.00 18.23
CA ARG A 84 1.34 -6.97 18.91
C ARG A 84 2.19 -6.33 19.99
N CYS A 85 2.12 -5.01 20.10
CA CYS A 85 2.76 -4.26 21.18
C CYS A 85 1.82 -3.17 21.71
N VAL A 86 2.09 -2.74 22.94
CA VAL A 86 1.35 -1.66 23.61
C VAL A 86 2.32 -0.58 24.01
N LYS A 87 2.00 0.67 23.70
CA LYS A 87 2.77 1.83 24.18
C LYS A 87 2.50 2.03 25.66
N VAL A 88 3.53 1.88 26.50
CA VAL A 88 3.40 1.79 27.97
C VAL A 88 2.67 3.00 28.56
N LEU A 89 3.01 4.20 28.14
CA LEU A 89 2.41 5.43 28.69
C LEU A 89 0.99 5.71 28.20
N ALA A 90 0.66 5.28 26.95
CA ALA A 90 -0.62 5.61 26.33
C ALA A 90 -1.62 4.46 26.38
N GLY A 91 -1.19 3.22 26.67
CA GLY A 91 -2.03 2.02 26.63
C GLY A 91 -2.52 1.65 25.23
N GLN A 92 -2.06 2.34 24.19
CA GLN A 92 -2.50 2.12 22.81
C GLN A 92 -1.76 0.95 22.17
N GLU A 93 -2.51 0.15 21.41
CA GLU A 93 -2.01 -1.05 20.74
C GLU A 93 -1.51 -0.75 19.32
N TYR A 94 -0.43 -1.46 18.94
CA TYR A 94 0.22 -1.36 17.64
C TYR A 94 0.74 -2.73 17.18
N ALA A 95 1.18 -2.81 15.91
CA ALA A 95 1.92 -3.92 15.37
C ALA A 95 3.41 -3.53 15.22
N ALA A 96 4.30 -4.20 15.93
CA ALA A 96 5.74 -4.01 15.82
C ALA A 96 6.34 -5.03 14.84
N LYS A 97 6.87 -4.57 13.69
CA LYS A 97 7.70 -5.36 12.78
C LYS A 97 9.14 -5.29 13.27
N ILE A 98 9.61 -6.39 13.86
CA ILE A 98 10.94 -6.52 14.49
C ILE A 98 11.87 -7.18 13.48
N ILE A 99 12.91 -6.48 13.07
CA ILE A 99 13.85 -6.92 12.03
C ILE A 99 15.21 -7.16 12.65
N ASN A 100 15.78 -8.37 12.46
CA ASN A 100 17.12 -8.69 12.93
C ASN A 100 18.16 -8.14 11.94
N THR A 101 18.78 -7.01 12.29
CA THR A 101 19.73 -6.30 11.44
C THR A 101 21.09 -7.00 11.32
N LYS A 102 21.49 -7.82 12.33
CA LYS A 102 22.75 -8.59 12.28
C LYS A 102 22.77 -9.62 11.15
N LYS A 103 21.57 -10.04 10.66
CA LYS A 103 21.41 -11.03 9.58
C LYS A 103 21.22 -10.38 8.20
N LEU A 104 21.13 -9.06 8.11
CA LEU A 104 20.88 -8.36 6.87
C LEU A 104 22.16 -8.09 6.10
N SER A 105 22.10 -8.25 4.77
CA SER A 105 23.14 -7.72 3.88
C SER A 105 23.08 -6.19 3.81
N ALA A 106 24.16 -5.55 3.33
CA ALA A 106 24.17 -4.08 3.11
C ALA A 106 23.02 -3.63 2.20
N ARG A 107 22.67 -4.43 1.18
CA ARG A 107 21.53 -4.17 0.30
C ARG A 107 20.20 -4.24 1.04
N ASP A 108 20.05 -5.15 1.99
CA ASP A 108 18.80 -5.31 2.73
C ASP A 108 18.64 -4.21 3.80
N HIS A 109 19.75 -3.70 4.36
CA HIS A 109 19.74 -2.46 5.17
C HIS A 109 19.21 -1.26 4.38
N GLN A 110 19.71 -1.06 3.15
CA GLN A 110 19.22 0.03 2.29
C GLN A 110 17.72 -0.11 1.95
N LYS A 111 17.23 -1.35 1.78
CA LYS A 111 15.78 -1.59 1.59
C LYS A 111 14.98 -1.23 2.82
N LEU A 112 15.46 -1.61 4.02
CA LEU A 112 14.81 -1.29 5.29
C LEU A 112 14.72 0.22 5.52
N GLU A 113 15.81 0.95 5.30
CA GLU A 113 15.83 2.41 5.41
C GLU A 113 14.87 3.07 4.42
N ARG A 114 14.82 2.56 3.17
CA ARG A 114 13.88 3.03 2.16
C ARG A 114 12.43 2.73 2.55
N GLU A 115 12.11 1.51 3.02
CA GLU A 115 10.78 1.14 3.51
C GLU A 115 10.32 2.09 4.63
N ALA A 116 11.17 2.32 5.64
CA ALA A 116 10.87 3.24 6.73
C ALA A 116 10.64 4.68 6.25
N ARG A 117 11.47 5.17 5.31
CA ARG A 117 11.33 6.52 4.74
C ARG A 117 10.02 6.66 3.97
N ILE A 118 9.70 5.71 3.09
CA ILE A 118 8.45 5.68 2.32
C ILE A 118 7.24 5.62 3.24
N CYS A 119 7.22 4.72 4.23
CA CYS A 119 6.10 4.59 5.15
C CYS A 119 5.85 5.86 5.98
N ARG A 120 6.89 6.66 6.29
CA ARG A 120 6.74 7.95 6.98
C ARG A 120 6.01 9.00 6.13
N LEU A 121 6.16 8.94 4.80
CA LEU A 121 5.50 9.86 3.87
C LEU A 121 4.00 9.54 3.73
N LEU A 122 3.63 8.25 3.79
CA LEU A 122 2.30 7.78 3.47
C LEU A 122 1.38 7.84 4.69
N LYS A 123 0.43 8.79 4.66
CA LYS A 123 -0.58 8.99 5.72
C LYS A 123 -1.96 9.04 5.07
N HIS A 124 -2.65 7.91 5.03
CA HIS A 124 -3.96 7.78 4.39
C HIS A 124 -4.83 6.75 5.14
N PRO A 125 -6.16 6.92 5.23
CA PRO A 125 -7.03 5.98 5.94
C PRO A 125 -6.98 4.56 5.39
N ASN A 126 -6.70 4.39 4.10
CA ASN A 126 -6.60 3.08 3.45
C ASN A 126 -5.14 2.59 3.28
N ILE A 127 -4.21 3.12 4.06
CA ILE A 127 -2.83 2.64 4.15
C ILE A 127 -2.50 2.34 5.60
N VAL A 128 -1.79 1.25 5.87
CA VAL A 128 -1.29 0.93 7.21
C VAL A 128 -0.21 1.95 7.58
N ARG A 129 -0.48 2.77 8.61
CA ARG A 129 0.37 3.89 8.99
C ARG A 129 1.57 3.43 9.82
N LEU A 130 2.75 3.95 9.51
CA LEU A 130 3.92 3.87 10.36
C LEU A 130 3.88 5.01 11.41
N HIS A 131 3.90 4.66 12.70
CA HIS A 131 3.89 5.59 13.83
C HIS A 131 5.29 5.90 14.31
N ASP A 132 6.16 4.88 14.34
CA ASP A 132 7.52 5.02 14.86
C ASP A 132 8.50 4.07 14.16
N SER A 133 9.80 4.39 14.23
CA SER A 133 10.88 3.61 13.66
C SER A 133 12.11 3.73 14.55
N ILE A 134 12.40 2.70 15.33
CA ILE A 134 13.41 2.66 16.38
C ILE A 134 14.53 1.72 15.96
N SER A 135 15.77 2.22 15.95
CA SER A 135 16.97 1.42 15.67
C SER A 135 17.72 1.15 16.97
N GLU A 136 17.98 -0.13 17.24
CA GLU A 136 18.79 -0.58 18.36
C GLU A 136 19.92 -1.49 17.86
N GLU A 137 20.86 -1.81 18.74
CA GLU A 137 21.94 -2.74 18.39
C GLU A 137 21.39 -4.13 18.01
N GLY A 138 21.49 -4.47 16.74
CA GLY A 138 21.08 -5.75 16.18
C GLY A 138 19.60 -5.89 15.82
N HIS A 139 18.76 -4.89 16.10
CA HIS A 139 17.35 -4.91 15.76
C HIS A 139 16.86 -3.54 15.27
N HIS A 140 15.88 -3.56 14.37
CA HIS A 140 15.13 -2.38 13.94
C HIS A 140 13.64 -2.65 14.13
N TYR A 141 12.94 -1.72 14.74
CA TYR A 141 11.51 -1.82 15.05
C TYR A 141 10.74 -0.81 14.22
N LEU A 142 9.78 -1.28 13.43
CA LEU A 142 8.82 -0.45 12.72
C LEU A 142 7.45 -0.62 13.38
N ILE A 143 6.87 0.46 13.88
CA ILE A 143 5.62 0.45 14.65
C ILE A 143 4.49 0.92 13.77
N PHE A 144 3.60 0.01 13.42
CA PHE A 144 2.47 0.23 12.52
C PHE A 144 1.12 0.21 13.25
N ASP A 145 0.07 0.71 12.58
CA ASP A 145 -1.31 0.44 13.00
C ASP A 145 -1.50 -1.05 13.29
N LEU A 146 -2.20 -1.38 14.38
CA LEU A 146 -2.68 -2.74 14.59
C LEU A 146 -3.92 -2.97 13.74
N VAL A 147 -3.81 -3.90 12.79
CA VAL A 147 -4.87 -4.29 11.86
C VAL A 147 -5.38 -5.68 12.26
N THR A 148 -6.64 -5.79 12.64
CA THR A 148 -7.20 -7.00 13.26
C THR A 148 -8.24 -7.73 12.42
N GLY A 149 -8.64 -7.16 11.27
CA GLY A 149 -9.69 -7.71 10.40
C GLY A 149 -9.25 -8.87 9.51
N GLY A 150 -7.93 -9.15 9.42
CA GLY A 150 -7.37 -10.17 8.53
C GLY A 150 -7.30 -9.71 7.07
N GLU A 151 -7.13 -10.67 6.16
CA GLU A 151 -7.06 -10.39 4.71
C GLU A 151 -8.44 -10.12 4.11
N LEU A 152 -8.55 -9.10 3.24
CA LEU A 152 -9.80 -8.76 2.53
C LEU A 152 -10.43 -9.95 1.83
N PHE A 153 -9.63 -10.76 1.11
CA PHE A 153 -10.14 -11.90 0.34
C PHE A 153 -10.62 -13.07 1.21
N GLU A 154 -10.18 -13.16 2.44
CA GLU A 154 -10.70 -14.14 3.42
C GLU A 154 -12.03 -13.67 4.00
N ASP A 155 -12.16 -12.40 4.30
CA ASP A 155 -13.39 -11.81 4.77
C ASP A 155 -14.52 -11.91 3.72
N ILE A 156 -14.19 -11.68 2.42
CA ILE A 156 -15.18 -11.85 1.33
C ILE A 156 -15.73 -13.28 1.31
N VAL A 157 -14.88 -14.29 1.47
CA VAL A 157 -15.29 -15.70 1.52
C VAL A 157 -16.13 -16.02 2.76
N ALA A 158 -15.91 -15.30 3.85
CA ALA A 158 -16.67 -15.47 5.09
C ALA A 158 -18.02 -14.72 5.09
N ARG A 159 -18.28 -13.86 4.11
CA ARG A 159 -19.54 -13.12 3.99
C ARG A 159 -20.64 -14.01 3.41
N GLU A 160 -21.85 -13.83 3.90
CA GLU A 160 -23.05 -14.49 3.35
C GLU A 160 -23.50 -13.88 2.01
N TYR A 161 -23.08 -12.64 1.75
CA TYR A 161 -23.49 -11.87 0.58
C TYR A 161 -22.31 -11.08 0.02
N TYR A 162 -22.11 -11.19 -1.30
CA TYR A 162 -21.08 -10.45 -2.03
C TYR A 162 -21.55 -10.15 -3.47
N SER A 163 -21.39 -8.91 -3.91
CA SER A 163 -21.87 -8.40 -5.19
C SER A 163 -20.81 -7.58 -5.94
N GLU A 164 -21.10 -7.16 -7.18
CA GLU A 164 -20.25 -6.20 -7.88
C GLU A 164 -20.16 -4.84 -7.14
N ALA A 165 -21.24 -4.41 -6.49
CA ALA A 165 -21.25 -3.19 -5.71
C ALA A 165 -20.25 -3.30 -4.54
N ASP A 166 -20.14 -4.48 -3.90
CA ASP A 166 -19.12 -4.73 -2.87
C ASP A 166 -17.71 -4.71 -3.46
N ALA A 167 -17.51 -5.36 -4.63
CA ALA A 167 -16.25 -5.31 -5.36
C ALA A 167 -15.84 -3.87 -5.72
N SER A 168 -16.79 -3.07 -6.21
CA SER A 168 -16.60 -1.65 -6.52
C SER A 168 -16.19 -0.84 -5.30
N HIS A 169 -16.82 -1.11 -4.14
CA HIS A 169 -16.46 -0.43 -2.88
C HIS A 169 -15.06 -0.83 -2.38
N CYS A 170 -14.68 -2.09 -2.53
CA CYS A 170 -13.33 -2.55 -2.17
C CYS A 170 -12.26 -1.92 -3.06
N ILE A 171 -12.44 -1.98 -4.38
CA ILE A 171 -11.43 -1.44 -5.31
C ILE A 171 -11.33 0.09 -5.25
N GLN A 172 -12.43 0.80 -4.94
CA GLN A 172 -12.38 2.24 -4.70
C GLN A 172 -11.38 2.59 -3.61
N GLN A 173 -11.46 1.93 -2.44
CA GLN A 173 -10.56 2.17 -1.32
C GLN A 173 -9.10 1.85 -1.67
N ILE A 174 -8.87 0.78 -2.43
CA ILE A 174 -7.54 0.40 -2.91
C ILE A 174 -7.00 1.46 -3.87
N LEU A 175 -7.82 1.98 -4.79
CA LEU A 175 -7.44 3.04 -5.72
C LEU A 175 -7.16 4.37 -5.02
N GLU A 176 -7.90 4.71 -3.97
CA GLU A 176 -7.64 5.89 -3.14
C GLU A 176 -6.27 5.79 -2.45
N ALA A 177 -5.92 4.61 -1.91
CA ALA A 177 -4.60 4.35 -1.35
C ALA A 177 -3.50 4.44 -2.41
N VAL A 178 -3.70 3.84 -3.58
CA VAL A 178 -2.74 3.88 -4.71
C VAL A 178 -2.58 5.30 -5.23
N LEU A 179 -3.66 6.06 -5.38
CA LEU A 179 -3.60 7.48 -5.78
C LEU A 179 -2.78 8.30 -4.80
N HIS A 180 -2.99 8.11 -3.49
CA HIS A 180 -2.19 8.78 -2.48
C HIS A 180 -0.70 8.43 -2.61
N CYS A 181 -0.35 7.14 -2.82
CA CYS A 181 1.03 6.74 -3.08
C CYS A 181 1.61 7.50 -4.28
N HIS A 182 0.90 7.53 -5.41
CA HIS A 182 1.36 8.20 -6.64
C HIS A 182 1.53 9.70 -6.45
N GLN A 183 0.61 10.36 -5.72
CA GLN A 183 0.73 11.79 -5.36
C GLN A 183 1.94 12.09 -4.50
N MET A 184 2.37 11.12 -3.66
CA MET A 184 3.58 11.22 -2.85
C MET A 184 4.85 10.74 -3.59
N GLY A 185 4.76 10.49 -4.91
CA GLY A 185 5.88 10.00 -5.71
C GLY A 185 6.29 8.56 -5.39
N VAL A 186 5.38 7.72 -4.89
CA VAL A 186 5.66 6.34 -4.48
C VAL A 186 4.89 5.35 -5.34
N VAL A 187 5.54 4.27 -5.77
CA VAL A 187 4.90 3.09 -6.39
C VAL A 187 5.08 1.88 -5.49
N HIS A 188 3.98 1.21 -5.15
CA HIS A 188 3.96 0.07 -4.22
C HIS A 188 4.67 -1.17 -4.79
N ARG A 189 4.43 -1.55 -6.03
CA ARG A 189 5.01 -2.67 -6.80
C ARG A 189 4.73 -4.09 -6.29
N ASP A 190 4.00 -4.26 -5.20
CA ASP A 190 3.63 -5.56 -4.63
C ASP A 190 2.15 -5.61 -4.24
N LEU A 191 1.28 -5.09 -5.14
CA LEU A 191 -0.16 -5.19 -4.97
C LEU A 191 -0.60 -6.65 -5.15
N LYS A 192 -1.01 -7.28 -4.04
CA LYS A 192 -1.47 -8.67 -3.99
C LYS A 192 -2.46 -8.87 -2.84
N PRO A 193 -3.26 -9.94 -2.86
CA PRO A 193 -4.27 -10.21 -1.83
C PRO A 193 -3.75 -10.16 -0.39
N GLU A 194 -2.54 -10.68 -0.14
CA GLU A 194 -1.90 -10.71 1.18
C GLU A 194 -1.63 -9.32 1.78
N ASN A 195 -1.47 -8.32 0.92
CA ASN A 195 -1.18 -6.93 1.31
C ASN A 195 -2.44 -6.06 1.42
N LEU A 196 -3.62 -6.65 1.23
CA LEU A 196 -4.92 -5.99 1.36
C LEU A 196 -5.62 -6.48 2.62
N LEU A 197 -5.53 -5.68 3.68
CA LEU A 197 -6.01 -6.03 5.02
C LEU A 197 -7.28 -5.24 5.36
N LEU A 198 -8.01 -5.69 6.38
CA LEU A 198 -9.15 -4.96 6.95
C LEU A 198 -8.78 -4.36 8.31
N ALA A 199 -9.12 -3.12 8.53
CA ALA A 199 -8.80 -2.39 9.75
C ALA A 199 -9.27 -3.12 11.02
N SER A 200 -10.45 -3.74 10.98
CA SER A 200 -11.03 -4.51 12.08
C SER A 200 -11.95 -5.62 11.57
N LYS A 201 -12.42 -6.48 12.48
CA LYS A 201 -13.40 -7.55 12.18
C LYS A 201 -14.83 -7.04 12.02
N LEU A 202 -15.08 -5.74 12.16
CA LEU A 202 -16.40 -5.17 12.03
C LEU A 202 -16.86 -5.15 10.58
N LYS A 203 -18.17 -5.37 10.35
CA LYS A 203 -18.76 -5.27 9.02
C LYS A 203 -18.55 -3.85 8.47
N GLY A 204 -18.02 -3.77 7.22
CA GLY A 204 -17.72 -2.48 6.59
C GLY A 204 -16.39 -1.84 7.03
N ALA A 205 -15.53 -2.58 7.74
CA ALA A 205 -14.20 -2.10 8.09
C ALA A 205 -13.41 -1.65 6.85
N ALA A 206 -12.63 -0.58 6.99
CA ALA A 206 -11.84 -0.02 5.91
C ALA A 206 -10.78 -1.01 5.40
N VAL A 207 -10.61 -1.06 4.07
CA VAL A 207 -9.48 -1.76 3.45
C VAL A 207 -8.21 -0.95 3.67
N LYS A 208 -7.13 -1.62 4.08
CA LYS A 208 -5.82 -1.02 4.32
C LYS A 208 -4.74 -1.73 3.49
N LEU A 209 -4.03 -0.96 2.67
CA LEU A 209 -2.86 -1.41 1.93
C LEU A 209 -1.65 -1.50 2.87
N ALA A 210 -0.96 -2.64 2.87
CA ALA A 210 0.17 -2.96 3.74
C ALA A 210 1.41 -3.39 2.94
N ASP A 211 2.54 -3.50 3.61
CA ASP A 211 3.84 -4.02 3.15
C ASP A 211 4.47 -3.23 1.98
N PHE A 212 5.16 -2.17 2.30
CA PHE A 212 5.89 -1.31 1.36
C PHE A 212 7.36 -1.74 1.15
N GLY A 213 7.74 -2.96 1.52
CA GLY A 213 9.11 -3.47 1.40
C GLY A 213 9.66 -3.52 -0.03
N LEU A 214 8.80 -3.54 -1.06
CA LEU A 214 9.15 -3.45 -2.48
C LEU A 214 8.85 -2.09 -3.11
N ALA A 215 8.31 -1.14 -2.37
CA ALA A 215 7.98 0.18 -2.88
C ALA A 215 9.23 0.98 -3.28
N ILE A 216 9.06 1.87 -4.23
CA ILE A 216 10.10 2.81 -4.69
C ILE A 216 9.55 4.22 -4.82
N GLU A 217 10.45 5.18 -4.64
CA GLU A 217 10.21 6.58 -5.00
C GLU A 217 10.47 6.76 -6.50
N VAL A 218 9.60 7.49 -7.18
CA VAL A 218 9.66 7.74 -8.63
C VAL A 218 9.24 9.16 -8.94
N GLU A 219 9.78 9.73 -10.00
CA GLU A 219 9.37 11.01 -10.54
C GLU A 219 8.29 10.81 -11.62
N GLY A 220 7.29 11.69 -11.65
CA GLY A 220 6.21 11.70 -12.64
C GLY A 220 5.04 10.75 -12.33
N GLU A 221 4.02 10.79 -13.22
CA GLU A 221 2.83 9.96 -13.10
C GLU A 221 3.15 8.48 -13.30
N GLN A 222 2.64 7.66 -12.40
CA GLN A 222 2.84 6.21 -12.45
C GLN A 222 1.52 5.49 -12.72
N GLN A 223 1.58 4.50 -13.60
CA GLN A 223 0.42 3.69 -13.98
C GLN A 223 0.66 2.25 -13.53
N ALA A 224 0.10 1.90 -12.37
CA ALA A 224 0.25 0.60 -11.74
C ALA A 224 -0.77 -0.42 -12.29
N TRP A 225 -0.45 -1.71 -12.17
CA TRP A 225 -1.31 -2.82 -12.58
C TRP A 225 -2.29 -3.23 -11.47
N PHE A 226 -3.28 -2.38 -11.16
CA PHE A 226 -4.31 -2.70 -10.15
C PHE A 226 -5.52 -3.45 -10.72
N GLY A 227 -5.61 -3.60 -12.04
CA GLY A 227 -6.69 -4.34 -12.71
C GLY A 227 -6.72 -5.83 -12.39
N VAL A 228 -5.57 -6.44 -12.06
CA VAL A 228 -5.50 -7.85 -11.62
C VAL A 228 -6.32 -8.06 -10.35
N ILE A 229 -6.25 -7.13 -9.39
CA ILE A 229 -7.02 -7.20 -8.14
C ILE A 229 -8.51 -7.08 -8.43
N LEU A 230 -8.93 -6.15 -9.31
CA LEU A 230 -10.32 -6.00 -9.70
C LEU A 230 -10.86 -7.26 -10.39
N TYR A 231 -10.08 -7.84 -11.30
CA TYR A 231 -10.47 -9.09 -11.97
C TYR A 231 -10.71 -10.21 -10.96
N ILE A 232 -9.80 -10.41 -9.98
CA ILE A 232 -9.96 -11.42 -8.94
C ILE A 232 -11.18 -11.13 -8.05
N LEU A 233 -11.42 -9.86 -7.70
CA LEU A 233 -12.60 -9.47 -6.92
C LEU A 233 -13.92 -9.84 -7.61
N LEU A 234 -13.97 -9.81 -8.94
CA LEU A 234 -15.20 -10.08 -9.70
C LEU A 234 -15.47 -11.57 -9.94
N VAL A 235 -14.44 -12.39 -10.14
CA VAL A 235 -14.64 -13.80 -10.54
C VAL A 235 -13.87 -14.81 -9.68
N GLY A 236 -13.00 -14.36 -8.79
CA GLY A 236 -12.32 -15.24 -7.84
C GLY A 236 -11.08 -15.95 -8.35
N TYR A 237 -10.57 -15.60 -9.54
CA TYR A 237 -9.33 -16.12 -10.10
C TYR A 237 -8.59 -15.02 -10.89
N PRO A 238 -7.25 -15.16 -11.11
CA PRO A 238 -6.47 -14.12 -11.79
C PRO A 238 -6.67 -14.14 -13.32
N PRO A 239 -6.49 -12.99 -14.02
CA PRO A 239 -6.65 -12.89 -15.47
C PRO A 239 -5.55 -13.61 -16.25
N PHE A 240 -4.37 -13.75 -15.67
CA PHE A 240 -3.22 -14.42 -16.29
C PHE A 240 -2.87 -15.66 -15.48
N TRP A 241 -2.76 -16.80 -16.19
CA TRP A 241 -2.48 -18.04 -15.51
C TRP A 241 -1.89 -19.11 -16.45
N ASP A 242 -0.79 -19.75 -16.03
CA ASP A 242 -0.21 -20.93 -16.67
C ASP A 242 0.62 -21.72 -15.65
N GLU A 243 0.77 -23.03 -15.85
CA GLU A 243 1.66 -23.87 -15.05
C GLU A 243 3.13 -23.55 -15.34
N ASP A 244 3.43 -23.29 -16.60
CA ASP A 244 4.74 -22.87 -17.07
C ASP A 244 4.94 -21.38 -16.82
N GLN A 245 5.95 -21.03 -16.04
CA GLN A 245 6.27 -19.66 -15.70
C GLN A 245 6.62 -18.80 -16.93
N HIS A 246 7.22 -19.41 -17.96
CA HIS A 246 7.57 -18.69 -19.18
C HIS A 246 6.33 -18.35 -20.00
N ARG A 247 5.38 -19.28 -20.12
CA ARG A 247 4.08 -19.05 -20.78
C ARG A 247 3.27 -17.99 -20.04
N LEU A 248 3.20 -18.07 -18.69
CA LEU A 248 2.57 -17.05 -17.86
C LEU A 248 3.17 -15.67 -18.13
N TYR A 249 4.49 -15.57 -18.19
CA TYR A 249 5.17 -14.32 -18.50
C TYR A 249 4.84 -13.80 -19.91
N GLN A 250 4.72 -14.68 -20.91
CA GLN A 250 4.30 -14.30 -22.26
C GLN A 250 2.84 -13.81 -22.31
N GLN A 251 1.92 -14.46 -21.58
CA GLN A 251 0.54 -13.98 -21.44
C GLN A 251 0.49 -12.57 -20.84
N ILE A 252 1.21 -12.34 -19.75
CA ILE A 252 1.27 -11.02 -19.09
C ILE A 252 1.83 -9.97 -20.07
N LYS A 253 2.91 -10.30 -20.78
CA LYS A 253 3.56 -9.40 -21.73
C LYS A 253 2.67 -9.08 -22.94
N ALA A 254 1.89 -10.06 -23.39
CA ALA A 254 0.94 -9.91 -24.49
C ALA A 254 -0.38 -9.26 -24.04
N GLY A 255 -0.66 -9.18 -22.73
CA GLY A 255 -1.97 -8.79 -22.19
C GLY A 255 -3.07 -9.74 -22.63
N ALA A 256 -2.74 -11.02 -22.77
CA ALA A 256 -3.66 -12.05 -23.25
C ALA A 256 -4.52 -12.55 -22.08
N TYR A 257 -5.65 -11.92 -21.86
CA TYR A 257 -6.72 -12.32 -20.95
C TYR A 257 -8.07 -12.21 -21.68
N ASP A 258 -9.08 -12.89 -21.16
CA ASP A 258 -10.44 -12.92 -21.70
C ASP A 258 -11.48 -12.78 -20.58
N PHE A 259 -12.75 -12.79 -20.97
CA PHE A 259 -13.90 -12.79 -20.08
C PHE A 259 -14.77 -14.01 -20.40
N PRO A 260 -14.36 -15.23 -19.96
CA PRO A 260 -15.01 -16.47 -20.37
C PRO A 260 -16.41 -16.63 -19.77
N SER A 261 -17.33 -17.21 -20.58
CA SER A 261 -18.63 -17.70 -20.11
C SER A 261 -18.43 -18.98 -19.29
N PRO A 262 -19.32 -19.28 -18.32
CA PRO A 262 -20.47 -18.46 -17.91
C PRO A 262 -20.14 -17.37 -16.85
N GLU A 263 -18.95 -17.40 -16.22
CA GLU A 263 -18.64 -16.60 -15.03
C GLU A 263 -18.72 -15.09 -15.28
N TRP A 264 -18.41 -14.68 -16.54
CA TRP A 264 -18.42 -13.27 -16.94
C TRP A 264 -19.74 -12.80 -17.56
N ASP A 265 -20.71 -13.69 -17.81
CA ASP A 265 -21.98 -13.32 -18.46
C ASP A 265 -22.84 -12.40 -17.59
N THR A 266 -22.71 -12.54 -16.27
CA THR A 266 -23.44 -11.73 -15.28
C THR A 266 -22.68 -10.48 -14.82
N VAL A 267 -21.46 -10.25 -15.31
CA VAL A 267 -20.66 -9.06 -14.99
C VAL A 267 -21.01 -7.92 -15.93
N THR A 268 -21.23 -6.74 -15.36
CA THR A 268 -21.63 -5.55 -16.12
C THR A 268 -20.59 -5.16 -17.18
N PRO A 269 -21.03 -4.60 -18.33
CA PRO A 269 -20.10 -4.10 -19.36
C PRO A 269 -19.14 -3.04 -18.84
N GLU A 270 -19.60 -2.19 -17.92
CA GLU A 270 -18.80 -1.12 -17.29
C GLU A 270 -17.68 -1.69 -16.44
N ALA A 271 -17.90 -2.80 -15.73
CA ALA A 271 -16.83 -3.48 -14.99
C ALA A 271 -15.75 -4.03 -15.94
N LYS A 272 -16.16 -4.65 -17.05
CA LYS A 272 -15.25 -5.16 -18.09
C LYS A 272 -14.47 -4.02 -18.76
N ASP A 273 -15.13 -2.89 -19.05
CA ASP A 273 -14.48 -1.70 -19.60
C ASP A 273 -13.40 -1.13 -18.67
N LEU A 274 -13.72 -1.04 -17.37
CA LEU A 274 -12.74 -0.60 -16.38
C LEU A 274 -11.52 -1.51 -16.31
N ILE A 275 -11.73 -2.85 -16.32
CA ILE A 275 -10.62 -3.83 -16.35
C ILE A 275 -9.77 -3.64 -17.61
N ASN A 276 -10.37 -3.50 -18.78
CA ASN A 276 -9.66 -3.28 -20.03
C ASN A 276 -8.77 -2.04 -19.96
N LYS A 277 -9.29 -0.94 -19.41
CA LYS A 277 -8.54 0.29 -19.21
C LYS A 277 -7.38 0.13 -18.20
N MET A 278 -7.61 -0.66 -17.14
CA MET A 278 -6.60 -0.94 -16.10
C MET A 278 -5.50 -1.92 -16.56
N LEU A 279 -5.84 -2.89 -17.42
CA LEU A 279 -4.91 -3.92 -17.91
C LEU A 279 -4.31 -3.57 -19.28
N THR A 280 -4.52 -2.35 -19.78
CA THR A 280 -3.89 -1.86 -21.01
C THR A 280 -2.38 -1.98 -20.90
N ILE A 281 -1.74 -2.66 -21.88
CA ILE A 281 -0.30 -2.98 -21.84
C ILE A 281 0.55 -1.73 -21.91
N ASN A 282 0.22 -0.81 -22.84
CA ASN A 282 0.95 0.45 -22.98
C ASN A 282 0.72 1.32 -21.74
N PRO A 283 1.76 1.60 -20.92
CA PRO A 283 1.61 2.40 -19.72
C PRO A 283 1.00 3.78 -20.00
N SER A 284 1.41 4.46 -21.06
CA SER A 284 0.92 5.81 -21.40
C SER A 284 -0.56 5.85 -21.81
N LYS A 285 -1.18 4.69 -22.12
CA LYS A 285 -2.61 4.56 -22.46
C LYS A 285 -3.42 3.93 -21.35
N ARG A 286 -2.75 3.41 -20.33
CA ARG A 286 -3.40 2.76 -19.17
C ARG A 286 -4.05 3.84 -18.32
N ILE A 287 -5.27 3.60 -17.85
CA ILE A 287 -5.98 4.49 -16.93
C ILE A 287 -5.17 4.73 -15.65
N THR A 288 -5.08 5.98 -15.21
CA THR A 288 -4.50 6.35 -13.92
C THR A 288 -5.45 6.01 -12.75
N ALA A 289 -4.95 5.95 -11.53
CA ALA A 289 -5.80 5.75 -10.36
C ALA A 289 -6.84 6.88 -10.19
N ALA A 290 -6.46 8.13 -10.51
CA ALA A 290 -7.35 9.28 -10.45
C ALA A 290 -8.49 9.20 -11.48
N GLU A 291 -8.21 8.76 -12.69
CA GLU A 291 -9.21 8.55 -13.75
C GLU A 291 -10.10 7.35 -13.44
N ALA A 292 -9.52 6.25 -12.92
CA ALA A 292 -10.25 5.05 -12.52
C ALA A 292 -11.29 5.35 -11.43
N LEU A 293 -10.97 6.21 -10.45
CA LEU A 293 -11.93 6.67 -9.43
C LEU A 293 -13.11 7.45 -10.01
N LYS A 294 -12.94 8.11 -11.17
CA LYS A 294 -14.01 8.81 -11.87
C LYS A 294 -14.85 7.92 -12.79
N HIS A 295 -14.41 6.67 -13.00
CA HIS A 295 -15.13 5.73 -13.87
C HIS A 295 -16.55 5.46 -13.34
N PRO A 296 -17.61 5.43 -14.20
CA PRO A 296 -19.01 5.27 -13.76
C PRO A 296 -19.24 4.06 -12.86
N TRP A 297 -18.57 2.95 -13.12
CA TRP A 297 -18.68 1.73 -12.31
C TRP A 297 -18.21 1.92 -10.84
N ILE A 298 -17.40 2.94 -10.56
CA ILE A 298 -16.98 3.33 -9.21
C ILE A 298 -17.77 4.53 -8.71
N SER A 299 -17.78 5.63 -9.47
CA SER A 299 -18.39 6.90 -9.06
C SER A 299 -19.92 6.87 -8.99
N HIS A 300 -20.58 6.05 -9.81
CA HIS A 300 -22.03 5.85 -9.86
C HIS A 300 -22.41 4.40 -9.48
N ARG A 301 -21.66 3.80 -8.56
CA ARG A 301 -21.82 2.39 -8.15
C ARG A 301 -23.25 1.97 -7.88
N SER A 302 -24.04 2.81 -7.20
CA SER A 302 -25.43 2.50 -6.83
C SER A 302 -26.37 2.25 -8.01
N THR A 303 -26.03 2.76 -9.20
CA THR A 303 -26.84 2.65 -10.42
C THR A 303 -26.20 1.76 -11.48
N VAL A 304 -24.88 1.57 -11.43
CA VAL A 304 -24.11 0.88 -12.49
C VAL A 304 -23.67 -0.51 -12.05
N ALA A 305 -23.14 -0.66 -10.83
CA ALA A 305 -22.66 -1.95 -10.35
C ALA A 305 -23.82 -2.83 -9.89
N SER A 306 -23.83 -4.08 -10.32
CA SER A 306 -24.88 -5.05 -9.93
C SER A 306 -24.85 -5.33 -8.43
N CYS A 307 -26.04 -5.31 -7.80
CA CYS A 307 -26.23 -5.74 -6.42
C CYS A 307 -26.54 -7.24 -6.30
N MET A 308 -26.53 -8.00 -7.39
CA MET A 308 -26.81 -9.43 -7.36
C MET A 308 -25.72 -10.20 -6.62
N HIS A 309 -26.11 -11.14 -5.75
CA HIS A 309 -25.15 -12.01 -5.06
C HIS A 309 -24.42 -12.92 -6.03
N ARG A 310 -23.11 -13.03 -5.86
CA ARG A 310 -22.19 -13.77 -6.73
C ARG A 310 -21.61 -14.98 -6.00
N GLN A 311 -22.43 -16.02 -5.79
CA GLN A 311 -22.00 -17.24 -5.08
C GLN A 311 -20.81 -17.92 -5.76
N GLU A 312 -20.79 -17.99 -7.08
CA GLU A 312 -19.70 -18.60 -7.85
C GLU A 312 -18.36 -17.88 -7.61
N THR A 313 -18.38 -16.55 -7.53
CA THR A 313 -17.19 -15.75 -7.18
C THR A 313 -16.68 -16.12 -5.80
N VAL A 314 -17.55 -16.22 -4.81
CA VAL A 314 -17.19 -16.60 -3.42
C VAL A 314 -16.57 -18.01 -3.40
N ASP A 315 -17.13 -18.97 -4.12
CA ASP A 315 -16.62 -20.34 -4.20
C ASP A 315 -15.25 -20.41 -4.91
N CYS A 316 -15.07 -19.63 -5.97
CA CYS A 316 -13.79 -19.50 -6.65
C CYS A 316 -12.73 -18.83 -5.74
N LEU A 317 -13.10 -17.77 -5.01
CA LEU A 317 -12.22 -17.12 -4.03
C LEU A 317 -11.81 -18.08 -2.91
N LYS A 318 -12.72 -18.91 -2.42
CA LYS A 318 -12.43 -19.95 -1.43
C LYS A 318 -11.35 -20.91 -1.91
N LYS A 319 -11.49 -21.41 -3.15
CA LYS A 319 -10.47 -22.28 -3.79
C LYS A 319 -9.16 -21.54 -4.02
N PHE A 320 -9.21 -20.29 -4.44
CA PHE A 320 -8.05 -19.43 -4.65
C PHE A 320 -7.27 -19.21 -3.36
N ASN A 321 -7.95 -18.82 -2.26
CA ASN A 321 -7.34 -18.62 -0.95
C ASN A 321 -6.68 -19.90 -0.40
N ALA A 322 -7.37 -21.05 -0.52
CA ALA A 322 -6.83 -22.33 -0.09
C ALA A 322 -5.52 -22.70 -0.82
N ARG A 323 -5.47 -22.51 -2.14
CA ARG A 323 -4.28 -22.78 -2.96
C ARG A 323 -3.14 -21.83 -2.61
N ARG A 324 -3.43 -20.55 -2.37
CA ARG A 324 -2.46 -19.53 -1.97
C ARG A 324 -1.81 -19.89 -0.63
N LYS A 325 -2.61 -20.27 0.37
CA LYS A 325 -2.14 -20.71 1.69
C LYS A 325 -1.28 -21.98 1.59
N LEU A 326 -1.70 -22.96 0.80
CA LEU A 326 -0.94 -24.20 0.60
C LEU A 326 0.45 -23.92 -0.01
N LYS A 327 0.53 -23.05 -1.05
CA LYS A 327 1.83 -22.67 -1.63
C LYS A 327 2.74 -21.97 -0.63
N GLY A 328 2.20 -21.07 0.19
CA GLY A 328 2.93 -20.42 1.27
C GLY A 328 3.50 -21.43 2.28
N ALA A 329 2.69 -22.38 2.71
CA ALA A 329 3.11 -23.44 3.63
C ALA A 329 4.21 -24.33 3.04
N ILE A 330 4.08 -24.76 1.79
CA ILE A 330 5.09 -25.58 1.09
C ILE A 330 6.41 -24.81 0.98
N LEU A 331 6.38 -23.53 0.59
CA LEU A 331 7.57 -22.70 0.48
C LEU A 331 8.28 -22.53 1.83
N THR A 332 7.53 -22.32 2.89
CA THR A 332 8.05 -22.17 4.26
C THR A 332 8.72 -23.48 4.71
N THR A 333 8.09 -24.63 4.45
CA THR A 333 8.64 -25.95 4.78
C THR A 333 9.93 -26.24 4.00
N MET A 334 9.96 -25.94 2.70
CA MET A 334 11.17 -26.10 1.88
C MET A 334 12.33 -25.22 2.34
N LEU A 335 12.06 -24.00 2.79
CA LEU A 335 13.07 -23.10 3.36
C LEU A 335 13.58 -23.61 4.71
N ALA A 336 12.70 -24.13 5.56
CA ALA A 336 13.08 -24.74 6.85
C ALA A 336 13.95 -25.96 6.67
N THR A 337 13.58 -26.89 5.76
CA THR A 337 14.38 -28.10 5.47
C THR A 337 15.74 -27.80 4.86
N ARG A 338 15.85 -26.74 4.01
CA ARG A 338 17.12 -26.29 3.45
C ARG A 338 18.09 -25.78 4.52
N ASN A 339 17.60 -25.16 5.56
CA ASN A 339 18.42 -24.68 6.68
C ASN A 339 18.88 -25.82 7.60
N PHE A 340 18.16 -26.95 7.65
CA PHE A 340 18.56 -28.13 8.42
C PHE A 340 19.61 -28.99 7.72
N SER A 341 19.67 -29.00 6.39
CA SER A 341 20.63 -29.80 5.62
C SER A 341 22.01 -29.14 5.42
N GLY A 342 22.18 -27.88 5.86
CA GLY A 342 23.44 -27.12 5.73
C GLY A 342 24.49 -27.36 6.82
N GLY A 343 24.25 -28.28 7.78
CA GLY A 343 25.13 -28.52 8.89
C GLY A 343 25.76 -29.92 8.85
N LYS A 344 26.60 -30.26 7.88
CA LYS A 344 27.72 -31.23 7.90
C LYS A 344 28.15 -31.59 6.48
N SER A 345 29.24 -31.03 6.03
CA SER A 345 30.29 -31.75 5.25
C SER A 345 31.38 -30.73 4.88
N GLY A 346 32.51 -30.83 5.58
CA GLY A 346 33.76 -30.31 5.10
C GLY A 346 34.28 -31.20 3.97
N GLY A 347 34.66 -30.59 2.83
CA GLY A 347 35.22 -31.34 1.70
C GLY A 347 35.49 -30.40 0.53
N ASN A 348 36.75 -30.03 0.38
CA ASN A 348 37.31 -29.30 -0.79
C ASN A 348 36.89 -29.93 -2.09
N LYS A 349 36.33 -29.10 -3.03
CA LYS A 349 36.63 -29.20 -4.47
C LYS A 349 36.30 -27.88 -5.14
N LYS A 350 37.34 -27.28 -5.75
CA LYS A 350 37.26 -26.21 -6.73
C LYS A 350 36.56 -26.73 -7.99
N SER A 351 35.60 -26.03 -8.53
CA SER A 351 35.28 -26.02 -9.96
C SER A 351 34.54 -24.73 -10.30
N ASP A 352 35.00 -24.10 -11.37
CA ASP A 352 34.43 -22.89 -11.99
C ASP A 352 33.01 -23.13 -12.45
N GLY A 353 32.11 -22.17 -12.23
CA GLY A 353 30.72 -22.29 -12.62
C GLY A 353 29.96 -20.99 -12.58
N VAL A 354 29.84 -20.36 -13.70
CA VAL A 354 28.81 -19.43 -14.20
C VAL A 354 27.82 -18.90 -13.14
N LYS A 355 27.94 -17.63 -12.80
CA LYS A 355 26.98 -16.86 -11.97
C LYS A 355 25.63 -16.72 -12.67
N LYS A 356 24.69 -17.61 -12.40
CA LYS A 356 23.25 -17.37 -12.66
C LYS A 356 22.73 -16.35 -11.65
N ARG A 357 22.38 -15.17 -12.13
CA ARG A 357 21.62 -14.16 -11.39
C ARG A 357 20.28 -14.76 -11.00
N LYS A 358 20.07 -15.07 -9.73
CA LYS A 358 18.73 -15.32 -9.18
C LYS A 358 18.06 -13.97 -8.93
N SER A 359 17.21 -13.55 -9.86
CA SER A 359 16.19 -12.56 -9.58
C SER A 359 15.19 -13.18 -8.61
N SER A 360 14.99 -12.53 -7.46
CA SER A 360 13.89 -12.85 -6.54
C SER A 360 12.60 -12.37 -7.19
N SER A 361 11.98 -13.19 -8.02
CA SER A 361 10.64 -12.94 -8.57
C SER A 361 9.62 -13.60 -7.67
N SER A 362 8.96 -12.79 -6.85
CA SER A 362 7.73 -13.16 -6.13
C SER A 362 6.52 -13.15 -7.09
N VAL A 363 6.63 -13.78 -8.26
CA VAL A 363 5.49 -14.01 -9.16
C VAL A 363 5.39 -15.50 -9.40
N GLN A 364 5.00 -16.21 -8.36
CA GLN A 364 4.63 -17.61 -8.45
C GLN A 364 3.18 -17.73 -7.95
N LEU A 365 2.26 -17.33 -8.78
CA LEU A 365 0.83 -17.43 -8.54
C LEU A 365 0.19 -18.38 -9.54
N MET A 366 -0.13 -19.50 -9.05
CA MET A 366 -1.38 -20.23 -9.03
C MET A 366 -1.92 -20.85 -10.28
N CYS A 367 -2.03 -22.15 -10.11
CA CYS A 367 -2.60 -23.06 -11.04
C CYS A 367 -3.69 -23.93 -10.46
N GLY A 368 -4.78 -24.04 -11.11
CA GLY A 368 -5.83 -24.98 -10.86
C GLY A 368 -6.33 -25.61 -12.15
N ASN A 369 -6.22 -26.92 -12.24
CA ASN A 369 -6.78 -27.70 -13.31
C ASN A 369 -8.26 -27.38 -13.52
N ARG A 370 -8.61 -26.83 -14.67
CA ARG A 370 -9.89 -27.17 -15.31
C ARG A 370 -9.69 -28.53 -15.98
N LYS A 371 -10.29 -29.59 -15.44
CA LYS A 371 -10.76 -30.70 -16.27
C LYS A 371 -12.21 -30.38 -16.61
N LEU A 372 -12.49 -30.49 -17.89
CA LEU A 372 -13.77 -30.47 -18.54
C LEU A 372 -14.84 -31.27 -17.78
#